data_a080a9e0fec8b0406dce97b0fdec8f26
#
_entry.id   a080a9e0fec8b0406dce97b0fdec8f26
#
_cell.length_a   1.000
_cell.length_b   1.000
_cell.length_c   1.000
_cell.angle_alpha   90.00
_cell.angle_beta   90.00
_cell.angle_gamma   90.00
#
_symmetry.space_group_name_H-M   'P 1'
#
loop_
_entity.id
_entity.type
_entity.pdbx_description
1 polymer ?
#
loop_
_entity_poly.entity_id
_entity_poly.type
_entity_poly.pdbx_seq_one_letter_code
_entity_poly.pdbx_strand_id
1 'polypeptide(L)'
;MKVANRSTMRYFILWLLTVPPGLIIVFLNHAPGQVNWMYVALFILFGFLTVYYPILRNSTPVFLVLWVTVPAFLMYGLFIEMIVMQISIIAIILSFPSKLSFMQRFFINSILFFFLSIIAALIFDLVGGEFGSVKFWPVIIAVFCYQFIHTVVNDIVLRLYAVYKRIDSPFFSKDLWLDYAMILVVLPLSLTFYYLLQFVGAGAFLLIGIPFLFISLIIRLYNNSENININLRQAGDIGHGLSEILTEKDVIDQFVIKVSEMFGAEYTYLFDHQDGWLEILRSYEHEKFIEIDFALLSAGQGIAGSVLEQNKPIIYSERKEWEAVTKDYSPDEMQSILCVPISRNQKIEAVLFLASEKKSFFDGYQLKILDLLCSYFTVSVEKARYMQEAVTKNERCALTELYNYGYLEERLTYEMDRLKNKAIKSLSVVMLDIDHFKLVNDTYGHQSGNDILYMFARKLEAALPKGGTVGRYGGEEFVYLLPGMEKTEAVEFAENLRAEISSHDFTIIPDLVEDKYPRIVQITSSIGVSSSPIDTDEAMTLLRNADRALYLGAKQEGRNKVAEYVK
;
A
#
# COMPACT_ATOMS: atom_id res chain seq x y z
N MET A 1 -27.87 15.43 11.96
CA MET A 1 -27.95 16.84 12.41
C MET A 1 -28.71 17.07 13.72
N LYS A 2 -29.95 16.57 13.94
CA LYS A 2 -30.72 16.80 15.19
C LYS A 2 -30.11 16.23 16.47
N VAL A 3 -29.39 15.10 16.43
CA VAL A 3 -28.77 14.47 17.62
C VAL A 3 -27.49 15.20 18.06
N ALA A 4 -26.67 15.65 17.10
CA ALA A 4 -25.46 16.43 17.39
C ALA A 4 -25.80 17.78 18.07
N ASN A 5 -26.93 18.37 17.74
CA ASN A 5 -27.37 19.64 18.34
C ASN A 5 -27.81 19.47 19.80
N ARG A 6 -28.41 18.31 20.18
CA ARG A 6 -28.82 18.03 21.57
C ARG A 6 -27.64 17.81 22.51
N SER A 7 -26.58 17.14 22.06
CA SER A 7 -25.37 16.91 22.86
C SER A 7 -24.61 18.22 23.11
N THR A 8 -24.46 19.05 22.08
CA THR A 8 -23.82 20.38 22.20
C THR A 8 -24.56 21.27 23.18
N MET A 9 -25.91 21.28 23.17
CA MET A 9 -26.73 22.04 24.07
C MET A 9 -26.56 21.60 25.54
N ARG A 10 -26.42 20.28 25.80
CA ARG A 10 -26.15 19.76 27.15
C ARG A 10 -24.82 20.25 27.72
N TYR A 11 -23.74 20.20 26.91
CA TYR A 11 -22.43 20.70 27.32
C TYR A 11 -22.41 22.21 27.47
N PHE A 12 -23.13 22.95 26.64
CA PHE A 12 -23.32 24.40 26.80
C PHE A 12 -24.02 24.77 28.13
N ILE A 13 -25.11 24.09 28.43
CA ILE A 13 -25.86 24.34 29.70
C ILE A 13 -24.95 24.04 30.89
N LEU A 14 -24.24 22.91 30.89
CA LEU A 14 -23.33 22.54 31.96
C LEU A 14 -22.21 23.58 32.12
N TRP A 15 -21.60 24.02 30.99
CA TRP A 15 -20.58 25.06 30.99
C TRP A 15 -21.12 26.39 31.56
N LEU A 16 -22.30 26.81 31.11
CA LEU A 16 -22.92 28.08 31.55
C LEU A 16 -23.21 28.07 33.05
N LEU A 17 -23.59 26.92 33.62
CA LEU A 17 -23.88 26.78 35.04
C LEU A 17 -22.62 26.59 35.90
N THR A 18 -21.48 26.24 35.33
CA THR A 18 -20.27 25.93 36.10
C THR A 18 -19.18 26.96 35.92
N VAL A 19 -18.71 27.20 34.68
CA VAL A 19 -17.49 28.01 34.45
C VAL A 19 -17.73 29.51 34.68
N PRO A 20 -18.70 30.20 34.06
CA PRO A 20 -18.90 31.62 34.31
C PRO A 20 -19.25 31.94 35.77
N PRO A 21 -20.20 31.26 36.46
CA PRO A 21 -20.45 31.51 37.86
C PRO A 21 -19.25 31.19 38.74
N GLY A 22 -18.52 30.11 38.45
CA GLY A 22 -17.33 29.73 39.19
C GLY A 22 -16.21 30.77 39.06
N LEU A 23 -15.98 31.32 37.87
CA LEU A 23 -15.02 32.42 37.68
C LEU A 23 -15.42 33.66 38.51
N ILE A 24 -16.71 34.00 38.57
CA ILE A 24 -17.20 35.11 39.40
C ILE A 24 -16.91 34.81 40.89
N ILE A 25 -17.20 33.59 41.35
CA ILE A 25 -16.94 33.19 42.75
C ILE A 25 -15.44 33.27 43.05
N VAL A 26 -14.60 32.77 42.18
CA VAL A 26 -13.12 32.84 42.34
C VAL A 26 -12.67 34.30 42.39
N PHE A 27 -13.20 35.16 41.52
CA PHE A 27 -12.88 36.58 41.53
C PHE A 27 -13.30 37.28 42.85
N LEU A 28 -14.48 36.98 43.37
CA LEU A 28 -14.99 37.57 44.59
C LEU A 28 -14.22 37.13 45.86
N ASN A 29 -13.75 35.87 45.89
CA ASN A 29 -13.02 35.33 47.01
C ASN A 29 -11.50 35.56 46.96
N HIS A 30 -10.94 35.61 45.75
CA HIS A 30 -9.52 35.74 45.49
C HIS A 30 -9.27 36.80 44.40
N ALA A 31 -9.76 38.03 44.66
CA ALA A 31 -9.52 39.13 43.72
C ALA A 31 -8.02 39.36 43.54
N PRO A 32 -7.53 39.42 42.30
CA PRO A 32 -6.11 39.68 42.08
C PRO A 32 -5.74 41.06 42.60
N GLY A 33 -4.57 41.17 43.24
CA GLY A 33 -4.05 42.44 43.73
C GLY A 33 -3.73 43.41 42.61
N GLN A 34 -2.63 44.18 42.69
CA GLN A 34 -2.21 45.04 41.60
C GLN A 34 -1.77 44.18 40.38
N VAL A 35 -2.57 44.24 39.31
CA VAL A 35 -2.33 43.45 38.07
C VAL A 35 -1.60 44.30 37.03
N ASN A 36 -0.47 43.84 36.57
CA ASN A 36 0.16 44.38 35.36
C ASN A 36 -0.45 43.71 34.13
N TRP A 37 -1.38 44.42 33.47
CA TRP A 37 -2.11 43.90 32.30
C TRP A 37 -1.23 43.60 31.11
N MET A 38 -0.05 44.22 30.98
CA MET A 38 0.93 43.88 29.96
C MET A 38 1.47 42.43 30.20
N TYR A 39 1.75 42.07 31.46
CA TYR A 39 2.20 40.71 31.76
C TYR A 39 1.09 39.70 31.52
N VAL A 40 -0.15 40.02 31.87
CA VAL A 40 -1.31 39.14 31.59
C VAL A 40 -1.46 38.92 30.09
N ALA A 41 -1.35 39.95 29.27
CA ALA A 41 -1.38 39.85 27.81
C ALA A 41 -0.25 38.96 27.27
N LEU A 42 0.97 39.10 27.82
CA LEU A 42 2.10 38.24 27.47
C LEU A 42 1.88 36.77 27.92
N PHE A 43 1.37 36.51 29.13
CA PHE A 43 1.00 35.16 29.55
C PHE A 43 -0.04 34.52 28.63
N ILE A 44 -1.07 35.28 28.21
CA ILE A 44 -2.07 34.80 27.24
C ILE A 44 -1.41 34.47 25.91
N LEU A 45 -0.55 35.36 25.40
CA LEU A 45 0.14 35.16 24.12
C LEU A 45 1.03 33.89 24.17
N PHE A 46 1.87 33.77 25.20
CA PHE A 46 2.78 32.62 25.32
C PHE A 46 2.03 31.33 25.63
N GLY A 47 0.97 31.38 26.45
CA GLY A 47 0.09 30.25 26.70
C GLY A 47 -0.56 29.74 25.42
N PHE A 48 -1.13 30.68 24.61
CA PHE A 48 -1.72 30.36 23.33
C PHE A 48 -0.70 29.75 22.36
N LEU A 49 0.48 30.38 22.19
CA LEU A 49 1.53 29.90 21.29
C LEU A 49 2.10 28.53 21.72
N THR A 50 2.30 28.31 23.01
CA THR A 50 2.76 27.01 23.55
C THR A 50 1.82 25.87 23.17
N VAL A 51 0.53 26.14 23.24
CA VAL A 51 -0.50 25.14 22.95
C VAL A 51 -0.76 25.00 21.44
N TYR A 52 -0.65 26.10 20.70
CA TYR A 52 -0.82 26.09 19.24
C TYR A 52 0.32 25.36 18.53
N TYR A 53 1.54 25.37 19.11
CA TYR A 53 2.72 24.64 18.63
C TYR A 53 3.15 23.55 19.63
N PRO A 54 2.32 22.52 19.89
CA PRO A 54 2.66 21.50 20.85
C PRO A 54 3.82 20.64 20.38
N ILE A 55 4.54 20.07 21.32
CA ILE A 55 5.52 19.03 21.05
C ILE A 55 4.74 17.75 20.72
N LEU A 56 4.93 17.21 19.52
CA LEU A 56 4.32 15.95 19.10
C LEU A 56 5.25 14.79 19.42
N ARG A 57 4.69 13.72 19.98
CA ARG A 57 5.37 12.44 20.13
C ARG A 57 4.47 11.33 19.62
N ASN A 58 4.91 10.58 18.61
CA ASN A 58 4.11 9.51 17.99
C ASN A 58 2.67 9.96 17.70
N SER A 59 2.51 11.16 17.14
CA SER A 59 1.21 11.81 16.87
C SER A 59 0.39 12.21 18.10
N THR A 60 0.90 12.00 19.34
CA THR A 60 0.23 12.44 20.57
C THR A 60 0.78 13.81 21.00
N PRO A 61 -0.07 14.84 21.16
CA PRO A 61 0.39 16.16 21.57
C PRO A 61 0.71 16.19 23.06
N VAL A 62 1.86 16.72 23.43
CA VAL A 62 2.25 17.03 24.81
C VAL A 62 2.06 18.53 25.05
N PHE A 63 1.15 18.87 25.94
CA PHE A 63 0.84 20.26 26.26
C PHE A 63 1.63 20.73 27.49
N LEU A 64 2.60 21.60 27.27
CA LEU A 64 3.46 22.13 28.34
C LEU A 64 2.91 23.45 28.94
N VAL A 65 1.64 23.76 28.79
CA VAL A 65 1.07 25.08 29.14
C VAL A 65 1.33 25.52 30.59
N LEU A 66 1.54 24.58 31.50
CA LEU A 66 1.81 24.86 32.92
C LEU A 66 3.09 25.68 33.15
N TRP A 67 4.06 25.70 32.22
CA TRP A 67 5.24 26.55 32.38
C TRP A 67 4.90 28.05 32.33
N VAL A 68 3.75 28.41 31.70
CA VAL A 68 3.22 29.78 31.59
C VAL A 68 2.17 30.05 32.65
N THR A 69 1.23 29.09 32.86
CA THR A 69 0.09 29.31 33.76
C THR A 69 0.48 29.28 35.24
N VAL A 70 1.48 28.48 35.63
CA VAL A 70 2.00 28.43 37.01
C VAL A 70 2.64 29.76 37.44
N PRO A 71 3.54 30.41 36.66
CA PRO A 71 4.00 31.76 36.99
C PRO A 71 2.89 32.79 37.08
N ALA A 72 1.88 32.73 36.18
CA ALA A 72 0.71 33.59 36.25
C ALA A 72 -0.10 33.39 37.54
N PHE A 73 -0.26 32.09 37.97
CA PHE A 73 -0.88 31.70 39.24
C PHE A 73 -0.13 32.26 40.46
N LEU A 74 1.20 32.07 40.51
CA LEU A 74 2.04 32.56 41.60
C LEU A 74 2.07 34.08 41.74
N MET A 75 2.00 34.80 40.63
CA MET A 75 2.03 36.27 40.61
C MET A 75 0.70 36.92 40.90
N TYR A 76 -0.39 36.39 40.35
CA TYR A 76 -1.68 37.07 40.29
C TYR A 76 -2.85 36.23 40.87
N GLY A 77 -2.56 35.01 41.32
CA GLY A 77 -3.58 34.11 41.88
C GLY A 77 -4.40 33.35 40.86
N LEU A 78 -5.31 32.54 41.34
CA LEU A 78 -6.11 31.56 40.62
C LEU A 78 -6.93 32.18 39.48
N PHE A 79 -7.54 33.38 39.72
CA PHE A 79 -8.39 34.01 38.72
C PHE A 79 -7.67 34.31 37.38
N ILE A 80 -6.47 34.92 37.47
CA ILE A 80 -5.68 35.23 36.27
C ILE A 80 -5.17 33.95 35.59
N GLU A 81 -4.71 32.95 36.34
CA GLU A 81 -4.34 31.64 35.80
C GLU A 81 -5.46 31.03 34.99
N MET A 82 -6.69 30.99 35.54
CA MET A 82 -7.85 30.46 34.83
C MET A 82 -8.15 31.22 33.52
N ILE A 83 -8.04 32.55 33.51
CA ILE A 83 -8.24 33.32 32.28
C ILE A 83 -7.23 32.94 31.22
N VAL A 84 -5.94 32.84 31.59
CA VAL A 84 -4.86 32.41 30.66
C VAL A 84 -5.15 30.99 30.14
N MET A 85 -5.56 30.07 31.02
CA MET A 85 -5.88 28.69 30.66
C MET A 85 -7.08 28.62 29.70
N GLN A 86 -8.19 29.33 30.02
CA GLN A 86 -9.40 29.32 29.18
C GLN A 86 -9.14 29.83 27.76
N ILE A 87 -8.28 30.84 27.62
CA ILE A 87 -7.88 31.35 26.29
C ILE A 87 -6.96 30.34 25.57
N SER A 88 -6.06 29.69 26.30
CA SER A 88 -5.16 28.67 25.74
C SER A 88 -5.93 27.44 25.20
N ILE A 89 -7.11 27.13 25.75
CA ILE A 89 -7.98 26.05 25.23
C ILE A 89 -8.41 26.30 23.79
N ILE A 90 -8.59 27.55 23.38
CA ILE A 90 -8.92 27.89 21.99
C ILE A 90 -7.81 27.41 21.05
N ALA A 91 -6.55 27.57 21.48
CA ALA A 91 -5.41 27.06 20.71
C ALA A 91 -5.41 25.54 20.59
N ILE A 92 -5.78 24.80 21.65
CA ILE A 92 -5.93 23.32 21.61
C ILE A 92 -6.90 22.90 20.52
N ILE A 93 -8.03 23.61 20.43
CA ILE A 93 -9.10 23.28 19.49
C ILE A 93 -8.69 23.57 18.04
N LEU A 94 -7.97 24.67 17.83
CA LEU A 94 -7.48 25.07 16.50
C LEU A 94 -6.36 24.15 15.99
N SER A 95 -5.53 23.62 16.89
CA SER A 95 -4.34 22.85 16.51
C SER A 95 -4.63 21.40 16.09
N PHE A 96 -5.77 20.82 16.53
CA PHE A 96 -6.06 19.41 16.28
C PHE A 96 -7.47 19.20 15.69
N PRO A 97 -7.58 18.54 14.52
CA PRO A 97 -8.87 18.13 14.00
C PRO A 97 -9.52 17.07 14.89
N SER A 98 -10.85 17.06 14.98
CA SER A 98 -11.62 16.07 15.75
C SER A 98 -12.99 15.86 15.14
N LYS A 99 -13.59 14.68 15.39
CA LYS A 99 -14.98 14.38 15.01
C LYS A 99 -16.02 15.24 15.78
N LEU A 100 -15.62 15.85 16.91
CA LEU A 100 -16.49 16.73 17.69
C LEU A 100 -16.47 18.16 17.13
N SER A 101 -17.60 18.86 17.19
CA SER A 101 -17.68 20.27 16.78
C SER A 101 -16.78 21.16 17.65
N PHE A 102 -16.32 22.30 17.10
CA PHE A 102 -15.54 23.30 17.83
C PHE A 102 -16.17 23.66 19.19
N MET A 103 -17.47 23.95 19.22
CA MET A 103 -18.20 24.32 20.43
C MET A 103 -18.25 23.21 21.46
N GLN A 104 -18.46 21.96 21.03
CA GLN A 104 -18.46 20.82 21.97
C GLN A 104 -17.10 20.66 22.64
N ARG A 105 -16.03 20.74 21.86
CA ARG A 105 -14.65 20.66 22.36
C ARG A 105 -14.34 21.80 23.32
N PHE A 106 -14.79 23.02 23.00
CA PHE A 106 -14.60 24.17 23.87
C PHE A 106 -15.27 23.96 25.23
N PHE A 107 -16.55 23.61 25.26
CA PHE A 107 -17.26 23.45 26.53
C PHE A 107 -16.68 22.32 27.37
N ILE A 108 -16.36 21.18 26.79
CA ILE A 108 -15.80 20.03 27.50
C ILE A 108 -14.44 20.40 28.12
N ASN A 109 -13.51 20.93 27.32
CA ASN A 109 -12.17 21.28 27.80
C ASN A 109 -12.21 22.44 28.80
N SER A 110 -13.07 23.44 28.57
CA SER A 110 -13.25 24.58 29.48
C SER A 110 -13.72 24.14 30.86
N ILE A 111 -14.70 23.22 30.94
CA ILE A 111 -15.17 22.65 32.21
C ILE A 111 -14.04 21.85 32.87
N LEU A 112 -13.35 20.99 32.11
CA LEU A 112 -12.30 20.15 32.64
C LEU A 112 -11.18 20.99 33.26
N PHE A 113 -10.59 21.91 32.50
CA PHE A 113 -9.47 22.72 32.98
C PHE A 113 -9.89 23.68 34.10
N PHE A 114 -11.13 24.15 34.11
CA PHE A 114 -11.67 24.95 35.21
C PHE A 114 -11.59 24.17 36.54
N PHE A 115 -12.09 22.93 36.58
CA PHE A 115 -12.02 22.11 37.80
C PHE A 115 -10.60 21.68 38.15
N LEU A 116 -9.75 21.40 37.13
CA LEU A 116 -8.36 21.07 37.36
C LEU A 116 -7.61 22.21 38.07
N SER A 117 -7.78 23.45 37.63
CA SER A 117 -7.15 24.63 38.26
C SER A 117 -7.62 24.80 39.70
N ILE A 118 -8.91 24.60 39.99
CA ILE A 118 -9.45 24.70 41.39
C ILE A 118 -8.80 23.63 42.27
N ILE A 119 -8.84 22.35 41.84
CA ILE A 119 -8.30 21.24 42.63
C ILE A 119 -6.81 21.44 42.90
N ALA A 120 -6.04 21.84 41.87
CA ALA A 120 -4.61 22.09 41.99
C ALA A 120 -4.33 23.27 42.95
N ALA A 121 -5.11 24.35 42.88
CA ALA A 121 -4.97 25.50 43.77
C ALA A 121 -5.31 25.15 45.23
N LEU A 122 -6.35 24.36 45.49
CA LEU A 122 -6.66 23.87 46.83
C LEU A 122 -5.54 23.06 47.45
N ILE A 123 -4.87 22.22 46.67
CA ILE A 123 -3.70 21.46 47.14
C ILE A 123 -2.50 22.39 47.40
N PHE A 124 -2.29 23.39 46.51
CA PHE A 124 -1.26 24.39 46.72
C PHE A 124 -1.44 25.10 48.09
N ASP A 125 -2.66 25.54 48.40
CA ASP A 125 -2.99 26.20 49.68
C ASP A 125 -2.84 25.24 50.87
N LEU A 126 -3.30 23.99 50.77
CA LEU A 126 -3.19 22.96 51.82
C LEU A 126 -1.75 22.64 52.20
N VAL A 127 -0.84 22.73 51.25
CA VAL A 127 0.63 22.48 51.46
C VAL A 127 1.31 23.74 52.00
N GLY A 128 0.59 24.85 52.17
CA GLY A 128 1.14 26.10 52.67
C GLY A 128 1.80 26.97 51.62
N GLY A 129 1.29 26.90 50.37
CA GLY A 129 1.73 27.77 49.28
C GLY A 129 1.31 29.23 49.55
N GLU A 130 2.17 30.18 49.31
CA GLU A 130 1.96 31.62 49.45
C GLU A 130 2.13 32.31 48.10
N PHE A 131 1.16 33.11 47.66
CA PHE A 131 1.26 33.91 46.44
C PHE A 131 2.32 35.01 46.57
N GLY A 132 3.07 35.25 45.54
CA GLY A 132 4.13 36.26 45.54
C GLY A 132 5.34 35.91 46.40
N SER A 133 5.40 34.73 47.02
CA SER A 133 6.49 34.30 47.88
C SER A 133 7.79 34.10 47.12
N VAL A 134 8.91 34.60 47.66
CA VAL A 134 10.27 34.38 47.13
C VAL A 134 11.01 33.28 47.86
N LYS A 135 10.38 32.63 48.89
CA LYS A 135 10.96 31.53 49.64
C LYS A 135 11.13 30.28 48.78
N PHE A 136 12.35 29.89 48.47
CA PHE A 136 12.64 28.86 47.49
C PHE A 136 11.99 27.50 47.80
N TRP A 137 12.27 26.89 48.95
CA TRP A 137 11.78 25.53 49.26
C TRP A 137 10.25 25.42 49.43
N PRO A 138 9.57 26.31 50.14
CA PRO A 138 8.12 26.24 50.21
C PRO A 138 7.46 26.38 48.87
N VAL A 139 7.93 27.30 48.01
CA VAL A 139 7.37 27.50 46.68
C VAL A 139 7.57 26.27 45.77
N ILE A 140 8.79 25.65 45.81
CA ILE A 140 9.04 24.43 45.04
C ILE A 140 8.06 23.31 45.43
N ILE A 141 7.91 23.04 46.74
CA ILE A 141 7.05 21.96 47.23
C ILE A 141 5.60 22.22 46.85
N ALA A 142 5.12 23.43 47.02
CA ALA A 142 3.73 23.78 46.71
C ALA A 142 3.46 23.72 45.20
N VAL A 143 4.37 24.20 44.37
CA VAL A 143 4.25 24.12 42.91
C VAL A 143 4.38 22.69 42.39
N PHE A 144 5.26 21.88 42.98
CA PHE A 144 5.33 20.45 42.65
C PHE A 144 3.99 19.75 42.94
N CYS A 145 3.42 19.97 44.11
CA CYS A 145 2.10 19.41 44.48
C CYS A 145 1.00 19.91 43.55
N TYR A 146 1.01 21.19 43.17
CA TYR A 146 0.07 21.76 42.20
C TYR A 146 0.19 21.05 40.84
N GLN A 147 1.38 20.97 40.25
CA GLN A 147 1.58 20.34 38.96
C GLN A 147 1.31 18.83 38.98
N PHE A 148 1.71 18.15 40.04
CA PHE A 148 1.49 16.71 40.20
C PHE A 148 0.00 16.38 40.26
N ILE A 149 -0.76 17.09 41.11
CA ILE A 149 -2.21 16.83 41.23
C ILE A 149 -2.99 17.23 39.98
N HIS A 150 -2.56 18.32 39.32
CA HIS A 150 -3.12 18.73 38.03
C HIS A 150 -2.96 17.61 36.99
N THR A 151 -1.77 17.00 36.88
CA THR A 151 -1.50 15.88 35.95
C THR A 151 -2.30 14.63 36.34
N VAL A 152 -2.28 14.23 37.62
CA VAL A 152 -3.02 13.05 38.09
C VAL A 152 -4.51 13.15 37.82
N VAL A 153 -5.13 14.30 38.15
CA VAL A 153 -6.58 14.49 37.94
C VAL A 153 -6.92 14.54 36.45
N ASN A 154 -6.08 15.19 35.64
CA ASN A 154 -6.25 15.18 34.19
C ASN A 154 -6.26 13.75 33.64
N ASP A 155 -5.29 12.94 34.02
CA ASP A 155 -5.17 11.56 33.56
C ASP A 155 -6.37 10.69 34.00
N ILE A 156 -6.82 10.84 35.25
CA ILE A 156 -7.99 10.14 35.76
C ILE A 156 -9.22 10.50 34.92
N VAL A 157 -9.46 11.79 34.67
CA VAL A 157 -10.63 12.24 33.92
C VAL A 157 -10.60 11.76 32.47
N LEU A 158 -9.43 11.82 31.80
CA LEU A 158 -9.27 11.32 30.43
C LEU A 158 -9.55 9.81 30.36
N ARG A 159 -9.12 9.03 31.35
CA ARG A 159 -9.38 7.59 31.43
C ARG A 159 -10.83 7.27 31.68
N LEU A 160 -11.47 7.98 32.60
CA LEU A 160 -12.91 7.85 32.84
C LEU A 160 -13.71 8.15 31.56
N TYR A 161 -13.28 9.15 30.80
CA TYR A 161 -13.88 9.45 29.51
C TYR A 161 -13.66 8.34 28.48
N ALA A 162 -12.44 7.75 28.40
CA ALA A 162 -12.15 6.62 27.51
C ALA A 162 -13.01 5.39 27.85
N VAL A 163 -13.13 5.04 29.14
CA VAL A 163 -14.00 3.95 29.61
C VAL A 163 -15.48 4.22 29.25
N TYR A 164 -15.95 5.44 29.47
CA TYR A 164 -17.32 5.84 29.11
C TYR A 164 -17.59 5.69 27.60
N LYS A 165 -16.60 5.99 26.76
CA LYS A 165 -16.67 5.87 25.30
C LYS A 165 -16.36 4.47 24.79
N ARG A 166 -16.01 3.52 25.65
CA ARG A 166 -15.57 2.15 25.30
C ARG A 166 -14.35 2.14 24.35
N ILE A 167 -13.45 3.10 24.52
CA ILE A 167 -12.17 3.15 23.83
C ILE A 167 -11.22 2.27 24.62
N ASP A 168 -10.63 1.27 23.96
CA ASP A 168 -9.64 0.39 24.59
C ASP A 168 -8.36 1.20 24.85
N SER A 169 -8.09 1.51 26.12
CA SER A 169 -6.95 2.30 26.57
C SER A 169 -6.32 1.60 27.77
N PRO A 170 -5.10 1.06 27.67
CA PRO A 170 -4.44 0.37 28.77
C PRO A 170 -4.24 1.33 29.94
N PHE A 171 -4.54 0.85 31.17
CA PHE A 171 -4.46 1.67 32.37
C PHE A 171 -3.03 2.16 32.66
N PHE A 172 -2.00 1.39 32.28
CA PHE A 172 -0.58 1.74 32.35
C PHE A 172 0.01 1.79 30.94
N SER A 173 -0.14 2.94 30.25
CA SER A 173 0.52 3.16 28.97
C SER A 173 1.92 3.78 29.16
N LYS A 174 2.81 3.61 28.16
CA LYS A 174 4.11 4.31 28.17
C LYS A 174 3.95 5.84 28.17
N ASP A 175 2.81 6.34 27.68
CA ASP A 175 2.51 7.77 27.61
C ASP A 175 2.27 8.36 29.01
N LEU A 176 1.70 7.59 29.93
CA LEU A 176 1.52 8.00 31.33
C LEU A 176 2.83 8.38 32.01
N TRP A 177 3.87 7.53 31.88
CA TRP A 177 5.18 7.81 32.46
C TRP A 177 5.80 9.08 31.90
N LEU A 178 5.50 9.41 30.65
CA LEU A 178 5.98 10.64 30.05
C LEU A 178 5.32 11.87 30.66
N ASP A 179 4.01 11.85 30.90
CA ASP A 179 3.28 12.97 31.50
C ASP A 179 3.85 13.29 32.88
N TYR A 180 4.14 12.26 33.69
CA TYR A 180 4.83 12.47 34.98
C TYR A 180 6.29 12.91 34.83
N ALA A 181 7.03 12.39 33.85
CA ALA A 181 8.40 12.82 33.58
C ALA A 181 8.45 14.29 33.12
N MET A 182 7.42 14.77 32.43
CA MET A 182 7.33 16.18 32.01
C MET A 182 7.23 17.14 33.19
N ILE A 183 6.73 16.72 34.35
CA ILE A 183 6.75 17.54 35.57
C ILE A 183 8.20 17.93 35.94
N LEU A 184 9.16 17.01 35.75
CA LEU A 184 10.59 17.29 36.02
C LEU A 184 11.19 18.38 35.09
N VAL A 185 10.57 18.62 33.94
CA VAL A 185 10.98 19.68 33.00
C VAL A 185 10.19 20.95 33.26
N VAL A 186 8.87 20.83 33.42
CA VAL A 186 7.96 21.98 33.57
C VAL A 186 8.14 22.68 34.92
N LEU A 187 8.40 21.93 35.99
CA LEU A 187 8.62 22.50 37.33
C LEU A 187 9.78 23.48 37.38
N PRO A 188 11.03 23.10 37.03
CA PRO A 188 12.15 24.05 37.06
C PRO A 188 11.96 25.19 36.07
N LEU A 189 11.35 24.94 34.89
CA LEU A 189 11.10 25.97 33.90
C LEU A 189 10.11 27.01 34.40
N SER A 190 8.98 26.59 34.98
CA SER A 190 7.97 27.48 35.54
C SER A 190 8.48 28.29 36.72
N LEU A 191 9.27 27.67 37.61
CA LEU A 191 9.89 28.36 38.75
C LEU A 191 10.97 29.36 38.31
N THR A 192 11.84 28.96 37.39
CA THR A 192 12.85 29.87 36.83
C THR A 192 12.17 31.06 36.17
N PHE A 193 11.10 30.84 35.42
CA PHE A 193 10.33 31.93 34.79
C PHE A 193 9.70 32.84 35.83
N TYR A 194 9.10 32.27 36.90
CA TYR A 194 8.51 33.04 37.99
C TYR A 194 9.55 33.92 38.71
N TYR A 195 10.67 33.35 39.13
CA TYR A 195 11.72 34.13 39.80
C TYR A 195 12.34 35.17 38.87
N LEU A 196 12.56 34.85 37.61
CA LEU A 196 13.09 35.79 36.65
C LEU A 196 12.13 36.99 36.41
N LEU A 197 10.80 36.75 36.40
CA LEU A 197 9.80 37.83 36.36
C LEU A 197 9.91 38.79 37.56
N GLN A 198 10.24 38.25 38.75
CA GLN A 198 10.42 39.07 39.94
C GLN A 198 11.65 39.96 39.85
N PHE A 199 12.74 39.48 39.22
CA PHE A 199 14.02 40.22 39.16
C PHE A 199 14.21 41.08 37.93
N VAL A 200 13.78 40.59 36.77
CA VAL A 200 14.04 41.22 35.46
C VAL A 200 12.75 41.81 34.83
N GLY A 201 11.60 41.50 35.43
CA GLY A 201 10.31 41.95 34.91
C GLY A 201 9.98 41.38 33.54
N ALA A 202 9.47 42.21 32.63
CA ALA A 202 9.07 41.81 31.28
C ALA A 202 10.20 41.16 30.46
N GLY A 203 11.47 41.42 30.79
CA GLY A 203 12.63 40.77 30.16
C GLY A 203 12.63 39.26 30.29
N ALA A 204 11.96 38.69 31.31
CA ALA A 204 11.83 37.26 31.49
C ALA A 204 11.10 36.56 30.31
N PHE A 205 10.11 37.21 29.71
CA PHE A 205 9.42 36.69 28.52
C PHE A 205 10.35 36.58 27.33
N LEU A 206 11.31 37.50 27.19
CA LEU A 206 12.31 37.43 26.13
C LEU A 206 13.35 36.33 26.42
N LEU A 207 13.84 36.26 27.67
CA LEU A 207 14.92 35.35 28.05
C LEU A 207 14.50 33.87 28.12
N ILE A 208 13.28 33.57 28.51
CA ILE A 208 12.76 32.21 28.60
C ILE A 208 11.71 31.91 27.54
N GLY A 209 10.77 32.84 27.32
CA GLY A 209 9.66 32.61 26.42
C GLY A 209 10.08 32.40 24.97
N ILE A 210 10.92 33.30 24.44
CA ILE A 210 11.39 33.16 23.04
C ILE A 210 12.23 31.89 22.84
N PRO A 211 13.26 31.56 23.65
CA PRO A 211 13.98 30.31 23.52
C PRO A 211 13.10 29.08 23.63
N PHE A 212 12.13 29.07 24.56
CA PHE A 212 11.19 27.96 24.69
C PHE A 212 10.35 27.76 23.44
N LEU A 213 9.76 28.82 22.88
CA LEU A 213 8.99 28.74 21.63
C LEU A 213 9.86 28.29 20.46
N PHE A 214 11.11 28.76 20.40
CA PHE A 214 12.04 28.39 19.35
C PHE A 214 12.43 26.91 19.44
N ILE A 215 12.71 26.40 20.64
CA ILE A 215 12.96 24.97 20.89
C ILE A 215 11.73 24.12 20.53
N SER A 216 10.52 24.55 20.92
CA SER A 216 9.26 23.87 20.58
C SER A 216 9.08 23.80 19.06
N LEU A 217 9.37 24.89 18.34
CA LEU A 217 9.32 24.92 16.89
C LEU A 217 10.35 23.96 16.25
N ILE A 218 11.59 23.96 16.75
CA ILE A 218 12.63 23.03 16.27
C ILE A 218 12.20 21.57 16.47
N ILE A 219 11.71 21.21 17.66
CA ILE A 219 11.24 19.86 17.96
C ILE A 219 10.09 19.47 17.02
N ARG A 220 9.16 20.38 16.77
CA ARG A 220 8.07 20.15 15.83
C ARG A 220 8.58 19.89 14.41
N LEU A 221 9.52 20.72 13.93
CA LEU A 221 10.13 20.53 12.61
C LEU A 221 10.90 19.21 12.52
N TYR A 222 11.62 18.85 13.59
CA TYR A 222 12.33 17.57 13.68
C TYR A 222 11.35 16.38 13.62
N ASN A 223 10.29 16.40 14.41
CA ASN A 223 9.28 15.33 14.42
C ASN A 223 8.56 15.20 13.08
N ASN A 224 8.26 16.33 12.42
CA ASN A 224 7.71 16.29 11.07
C ASN A 224 8.68 15.66 10.06
N SER A 225 9.98 16.02 10.15
CA SER A 225 11.02 15.44 9.29
C SER A 225 11.18 13.94 9.54
N GLU A 226 11.13 13.49 10.80
CA GLU A 226 11.21 12.06 11.16
C GLU A 226 10.03 11.26 10.60
N ASN A 227 8.80 11.77 10.71
CA ASN A 227 7.62 11.15 10.10
C ASN A 227 7.76 11.03 8.58
N ILE A 228 8.33 12.06 7.93
CA ILE A 228 8.65 12.03 6.51
C ILE A 228 9.61 10.89 6.18
N ASN A 229 10.69 10.76 6.95
CA ASN A 229 11.69 9.72 6.74
C ASN A 229 11.12 8.31 6.95
N ILE A 230 10.25 8.12 7.94
CA ILE A 230 9.56 6.85 8.18
C ILE A 230 8.71 6.46 6.98
N ASN A 231 7.89 7.40 6.48
CA ASN A 231 7.02 7.14 5.33
C ASN A 231 7.81 6.89 4.04
N LEU A 232 8.92 7.63 3.82
CA LEU A 232 9.81 7.38 2.68
C LEU A 232 10.48 6.01 2.76
N ARG A 233 10.89 5.59 3.96
CA ARG A 233 11.44 4.24 4.17
C ARG A 233 10.40 3.17 3.89
N GLN A 234 9.17 3.32 4.39
CA GLN A 234 8.07 2.40 4.10
C GLN A 234 7.78 2.33 2.59
N ALA A 235 7.77 3.47 1.89
CA ALA A 235 7.61 3.49 0.44
C ALA A 235 8.77 2.77 -0.28
N GLY A 236 10.01 2.91 0.20
CA GLY A 236 11.17 2.17 -0.30
C GLY A 236 11.03 0.66 -0.09
N ASP A 237 10.60 0.22 1.10
CA ASP A 237 10.37 -1.19 1.42
C ASP A 237 9.26 -1.80 0.54
N ILE A 238 8.17 -1.05 0.30
CA ILE A 238 7.11 -1.46 -0.64
C ILE A 238 7.69 -1.59 -2.05
N GLY A 239 8.45 -0.59 -2.52
CA GLY A 239 9.08 -0.62 -3.85
C GLY A 239 10.01 -1.81 -4.03
N HIS A 240 10.83 -2.12 -3.01
CA HIS A 240 11.70 -3.30 -3.02
C HIS A 240 10.87 -4.60 -3.10
N GLY A 241 9.84 -4.75 -2.24
CA GLY A 241 8.95 -5.91 -2.25
C GLY A 241 8.25 -6.11 -3.60
N LEU A 242 7.77 -5.05 -4.25
CA LEU A 242 7.18 -5.13 -5.58
C LEU A 242 8.19 -5.61 -6.64
N SER A 243 9.45 -5.20 -6.52
CA SER A 243 10.51 -5.56 -7.47
C SER A 243 10.93 -7.03 -7.42
N GLU A 244 10.61 -7.76 -6.35
CA GLU A 244 10.89 -9.19 -6.19
C GLU A 244 9.82 -10.07 -6.85
N ILE A 245 8.65 -9.50 -7.15
CA ILE A 245 7.53 -10.24 -7.75
C ILE A 245 7.80 -10.47 -9.24
N LEU A 246 7.53 -11.69 -9.72
CA LEU A 246 7.85 -12.11 -11.08
C LEU A 246 6.67 -12.04 -12.05
N THR A 247 5.42 -11.94 -11.55
CA THR A 247 4.23 -11.89 -12.41
C THR A 247 3.61 -10.50 -12.37
N GLU A 248 3.20 -10.00 -13.54
CA GLU A 248 2.55 -8.68 -13.65
C GLU A 248 1.29 -8.57 -12.79
N LYS A 249 0.46 -9.60 -12.79
CA LYS A 249 -0.78 -9.65 -12.00
C LYS A 249 -0.51 -9.47 -10.51
N ASP A 250 0.47 -10.20 -9.98
CA ASP A 250 0.79 -10.14 -8.54
C ASP A 250 1.40 -8.79 -8.15
N VAL A 251 2.21 -8.17 -9.04
CA VAL A 251 2.73 -6.79 -8.84
C VAL A 251 1.57 -5.81 -8.71
N ILE A 252 0.57 -5.89 -9.60
CA ILE A 252 -0.60 -5.01 -9.61
C ILE A 252 -1.42 -5.21 -8.33
N ASP A 253 -1.73 -6.46 -7.97
CA ASP A 253 -2.54 -6.79 -6.81
C ASP A 253 -1.86 -6.34 -5.51
N GLN A 254 -0.56 -6.59 -5.35
CA GLN A 254 0.22 -6.16 -4.18
C GLN A 254 0.37 -4.63 -4.10
N PHE A 255 0.55 -3.95 -5.22
CA PHE A 255 0.62 -2.50 -5.26
C PHE A 255 -0.67 -1.86 -4.73
N VAL A 256 -1.83 -2.30 -5.21
CA VAL A 256 -3.14 -1.78 -4.79
C VAL A 256 -3.35 -2.01 -3.28
N ILE A 257 -3.03 -3.22 -2.77
CA ILE A 257 -3.12 -3.53 -1.34
C ILE A 257 -2.19 -2.61 -0.52
N LYS A 258 -0.91 -2.55 -0.90
CA LYS A 258 0.10 -1.81 -0.12
C LYS A 258 -0.15 -0.31 -0.11
N VAL A 259 -0.62 0.25 -1.20
CA VAL A 259 -1.01 1.67 -1.27
C VAL A 259 -2.24 1.92 -0.39
N SER A 260 -3.29 1.08 -0.47
CA SER A 260 -4.46 1.20 0.41
C SER A 260 -4.07 1.15 1.89
N GLU A 261 -3.25 0.17 2.30
CA GLU A 261 -2.76 0.03 3.67
C GLU A 261 -1.93 1.24 4.12
N MET A 262 -0.96 1.67 3.32
CA MET A 262 -0.04 2.76 3.67
C MET A 262 -0.76 4.10 3.83
N PHE A 263 -1.70 4.39 2.96
CA PHE A 263 -2.46 5.65 2.99
C PHE A 263 -3.74 5.56 3.83
N GLY A 264 -4.14 4.36 4.28
CA GLY A 264 -5.39 4.14 5.01
C GLY A 264 -6.63 4.53 4.19
N ALA A 265 -6.57 4.29 2.88
CA ALA A 265 -7.66 4.56 1.96
C ALA A 265 -8.67 3.41 2.02
N GLU A 266 -9.94 3.73 2.24
CA GLU A 266 -11.02 2.74 2.25
C GLU A 266 -11.37 2.27 0.83
N TYR A 267 -11.05 3.08 -0.20
CA TYR A 267 -11.31 2.80 -1.61
C TYR A 267 -10.05 3.06 -2.43
N THR A 268 -9.64 2.08 -3.22
CA THR A 268 -8.48 2.17 -4.12
C THR A 268 -8.83 1.56 -5.47
N TYR A 269 -8.77 2.37 -6.53
CA TYR A 269 -9.04 1.93 -7.91
C TYR A 269 -7.83 2.20 -8.79
N LEU A 270 -7.47 1.21 -9.56
CA LEU A 270 -6.43 1.32 -10.59
C LEU A 270 -7.09 1.17 -11.96
N PHE A 271 -6.95 2.19 -12.78
CA PHE A 271 -7.42 2.21 -14.16
C PHE A 271 -6.26 2.02 -15.11
N ASP A 272 -6.41 1.13 -16.07
CA ASP A 272 -5.49 0.98 -17.20
C ASP A 272 -5.86 1.94 -18.33
N HIS A 273 -4.86 2.51 -19.00
CA HIS A 273 -5.08 3.42 -20.12
C HIS A 273 -4.74 2.74 -21.44
N GLN A 274 -5.78 2.42 -22.22
CA GLN A 274 -5.65 1.83 -23.55
C GLN A 274 -6.42 2.65 -24.58
N ASP A 275 -5.78 2.99 -25.69
CA ASP A 275 -6.37 3.65 -26.87
C ASP A 275 -7.21 4.92 -26.54
N GLY A 276 -6.80 5.67 -25.51
CA GLY A 276 -7.48 6.91 -25.11
C GLY A 276 -8.64 6.72 -24.11
N TRP A 277 -8.86 5.49 -23.64
CA TRP A 277 -9.86 5.14 -22.65
C TRP A 277 -9.23 4.61 -21.38
N LEU A 278 -9.90 4.83 -20.25
CA LEU A 278 -9.56 4.22 -18.96
C LEU A 278 -10.54 3.08 -18.69
N GLU A 279 -10.00 1.90 -18.45
CA GLU A 279 -10.70 0.71 -18.00
C GLU A 279 -10.27 0.36 -16.58
N ILE A 280 -11.20 -0.09 -15.73
CA ILE A 280 -10.86 -0.49 -14.38
C ILE A 280 -10.07 -1.80 -14.39
N LEU A 281 -8.84 -1.74 -13.95
CA LEU A 281 -7.95 -2.91 -13.85
C LEU A 281 -8.11 -3.63 -12.51
N ARG A 282 -8.24 -2.85 -11.41
CA ARG A 282 -8.46 -3.37 -10.06
C ARG A 282 -9.29 -2.41 -9.24
N SER A 283 -10.19 -2.98 -8.46
CA SER A 283 -10.98 -2.28 -7.44
C SER A 283 -10.81 -2.97 -6.08
N TYR A 284 -10.41 -2.19 -5.09
CA TYR A 284 -10.14 -2.65 -3.74
C TYR A 284 -10.84 -1.74 -2.74
N GLU A 285 -11.79 -2.30 -1.99
CA GLU A 285 -12.60 -1.57 -1.02
C GLU A 285 -12.63 -2.32 0.31
N HIS A 286 -12.46 -1.61 1.42
CA HIS A 286 -12.55 -2.17 2.76
C HIS A 286 -11.75 -3.47 2.92
N GLU A 287 -10.48 -3.46 2.46
CA GLU A 287 -9.54 -4.58 2.52
C GLU A 287 -9.93 -5.81 1.67
N LYS A 288 -10.75 -5.61 0.61
CA LYS A 288 -11.18 -6.69 -0.30
C LYS A 288 -11.17 -6.25 -1.75
N PHE A 289 -10.74 -7.14 -2.63
CA PHE A 289 -10.98 -6.97 -4.06
C PHE A 289 -12.46 -7.19 -4.35
N ILE A 290 -13.03 -6.29 -5.12
CA ILE A 290 -14.42 -6.37 -5.60
C ILE A 290 -14.44 -6.23 -7.12
N GLU A 291 -15.47 -6.80 -7.76
CA GLU A 291 -15.74 -6.54 -9.18
C GLU A 291 -16.79 -5.43 -9.28
N ILE A 292 -16.43 -4.35 -9.96
CA ILE A 292 -17.34 -3.23 -10.24
C ILE A 292 -17.54 -3.17 -11.73
N ASP A 293 -18.79 -3.11 -12.15
CA ASP A 293 -19.15 -2.79 -13.54
C ASP A 293 -18.97 -1.27 -13.74
N PHE A 294 -17.79 -0.88 -14.17
CA PHE A 294 -17.40 0.50 -14.37
C PHE A 294 -17.38 0.80 -15.87
N ALA A 295 -18.11 1.84 -16.30
CA ALA A 295 -18.08 2.26 -17.68
C ALA A 295 -16.69 2.75 -18.10
N LEU A 296 -16.29 2.55 -19.35
CA LEU A 296 -15.06 3.11 -19.92
C LEU A 296 -15.09 4.64 -19.80
N LEU A 297 -14.03 5.24 -19.27
CA LEU A 297 -13.91 6.68 -19.12
C LEU A 297 -13.01 7.26 -20.23
N SER A 298 -13.51 8.27 -20.93
CA SER A 298 -12.67 9.06 -21.84
C SER A 298 -11.89 10.16 -21.09
N ALA A 299 -10.90 10.74 -21.74
CA ALA A 299 -10.22 11.93 -21.25
C ALA A 299 -11.25 13.04 -20.94
N GLY A 300 -11.12 13.67 -19.76
CA GLY A 300 -12.03 14.69 -19.24
C GLY A 300 -13.31 14.16 -18.60
N GLN A 301 -13.60 12.87 -18.64
CA GLN A 301 -14.79 12.28 -18.05
C GLN A 301 -14.53 11.80 -16.62
N GLY A 302 -15.30 12.31 -15.66
CA GLY A 302 -15.12 12.01 -14.25
C GLY A 302 -13.76 12.51 -13.69
N ILE A 303 -13.40 12.06 -12.50
CA ILE A 303 -12.15 12.48 -11.85
C ILE A 303 -10.92 11.82 -12.50
N ALA A 304 -11.00 10.52 -12.76
CA ALA A 304 -9.89 9.79 -13.37
C ALA A 304 -9.62 10.25 -14.82
N GLY A 305 -10.68 10.47 -15.61
CA GLY A 305 -10.57 11.04 -16.96
C GLY A 305 -10.04 12.49 -16.97
N SER A 306 -10.35 13.30 -15.95
CA SER A 306 -9.78 14.64 -15.79
C SER A 306 -8.28 14.59 -15.49
N VAL A 307 -7.83 13.61 -14.69
CA VAL A 307 -6.40 13.35 -14.45
C VAL A 307 -5.69 12.91 -15.73
N LEU A 308 -6.33 12.06 -16.53
CA LEU A 308 -5.81 11.64 -17.84
C LEU A 308 -5.63 12.84 -18.78
N GLU A 309 -6.64 13.72 -18.90
CA GLU A 309 -6.60 14.88 -19.78
C GLU A 309 -5.56 15.92 -19.38
N GLN A 310 -5.49 16.25 -18.07
CA GLN A 310 -4.64 17.31 -17.56
C GLN A 310 -3.20 16.86 -17.28
N ASN A 311 -2.96 15.54 -17.19
CA ASN A 311 -1.71 14.94 -16.71
C ASN A 311 -1.23 15.55 -15.38
N LYS A 312 -2.16 15.79 -14.45
CA LYS A 312 -1.89 16.38 -13.14
C LYS A 312 -2.69 15.63 -12.08
N PRO A 313 -2.11 15.45 -10.88
CA PRO A 313 -2.84 14.89 -9.76
C PRO A 313 -3.96 15.83 -9.31
N ILE A 314 -5.03 15.24 -8.77
CA ILE A 314 -6.19 15.95 -8.23
C ILE A 314 -6.39 15.52 -6.78
N ILE A 315 -6.58 16.49 -5.89
CA ILE A 315 -6.95 16.28 -4.49
C ILE A 315 -8.26 17.01 -4.23
N TYR A 316 -9.24 16.28 -3.67
CA TYR A 316 -10.49 16.85 -3.17
C TYR A 316 -10.62 16.59 -1.67
N SER A 317 -10.98 17.62 -0.93
CA SER A 317 -11.10 17.55 0.54
C SER A 317 -12.49 17.12 1.02
N GLU A 318 -13.54 17.44 0.26
CA GLU A 318 -14.92 17.13 0.61
C GLU A 318 -15.74 16.71 -0.62
N ARG A 319 -16.76 15.87 -0.39
CA ARG A 319 -17.66 15.38 -1.44
C ARG A 319 -18.27 16.50 -2.30
N LYS A 320 -18.60 17.64 -1.69
CA LYS A 320 -19.18 18.79 -2.40
C LYS A 320 -18.30 19.35 -3.52
N GLU A 321 -16.99 19.14 -3.45
CA GLU A 321 -16.04 19.66 -4.44
C GLU A 321 -16.04 18.82 -5.73
N TRP A 322 -16.40 17.55 -5.64
CA TRP A 322 -16.27 16.59 -6.74
C TRP A 322 -17.57 15.89 -7.14
N GLU A 323 -18.63 15.90 -6.32
CA GLU A 323 -19.90 15.20 -6.58
C GLU A 323 -20.54 15.60 -7.92
N ALA A 324 -20.35 16.86 -8.34
CA ALA A 324 -20.87 17.33 -9.63
C ALA A 324 -20.07 16.84 -10.85
N VAL A 325 -18.81 16.40 -10.64
CA VAL A 325 -17.89 15.93 -11.68
C VAL A 325 -18.08 14.44 -11.97
N THR A 326 -18.44 13.66 -10.95
CA THR A 326 -18.64 12.21 -11.08
C THR A 326 -20.09 11.88 -11.29
N LYS A 327 -20.39 11.21 -12.42
CA LYS A 327 -21.69 10.59 -12.69
C LYS A 327 -21.67 9.07 -12.51
N ASP A 328 -20.47 8.52 -12.19
CA ASP A 328 -20.18 7.10 -12.15
C ASP A 328 -20.24 6.54 -10.72
N TYR A 329 -19.85 5.27 -10.55
CA TYR A 329 -19.80 4.60 -9.26
C TYR A 329 -19.06 5.44 -8.22
N SER A 330 -19.78 5.93 -7.23
CA SER A 330 -19.23 6.72 -6.12
C SER A 330 -20.03 6.46 -4.86
N PRO A 331 -19.59 5.53 -4.00
CA PRO A 331 -20.21 5.27 -2.70
C PRO A 331 -20.50 6.54 -1.91
N ASP A 332 -21.66 6.58 -1.24
CA ASP A 332 -22.12 7.78 -0.51
C ASP A 332 -21.19 8.17 0.66
N GLU A 333 -20.45 7.21 1.16
CA GLU A 333 -19.51 7.35 2.25
C GLU A 333 -18.22 8.09 1.85
N MET A 334 -17.84 8.09 0.56
CA MET A 334 -16.62 8.77 0.09
C MET A 334 -16.70 10.27 0.34
N GLN A 335 -15.66 10.84 0.97
CA GLN A 335 -15.55 12.27 1.27
C GLN A 335 -14.36 12.92 0.57
N SER A 336 -13.15 12.45 0.79
CA SER A 336 -11.93 13.00 0.20
C SER A 336 -11.34 12.05 -0.82
N ILE A 337 -10.70 12.61 -1.85
CA ILE A 337 -10.14 11.87 -2.99
C ILE A 337 -8.72 12.37 -3.27
N LEU A 338 -7.84 11.43 -3.61
CA LEU A 338 -6.53 11.65 -4.18
C LEU A 338 -6.42 10.80 -5.45
N CYS A 339 -6.31 11.45 -6.60
CA CYS A 339 -6.21 10.79 -7.89
C CYS A 339 -4.94 11.24 -8.61
N VAL A 340 -4.14 10.28 -9.07
CA VAL A 340 -2.82 10.56 -9.67
C VAL A 340 -2.62 9.81 -10.99
N PRO A 341 -1.95 10.42 -11.98
CA PRO A 341 -1.53 9.72 -13.18
C PRO A 341 -0.30 8.86 -12.88
N ILE A 342 -0.27 7.64 -13.40
CA ILE A 342 0.91 6.78 -13.44
C ILE A 342 1.50 6.91 -14.84
N SER A 343 2.64 7.59 -14.92
CA SER A 343 3.25 7.93 -16.21
C SER A 343 4.58 7.22 -16.41
N ARG A 344 4.83 6.78 -17.64
CA ARG A 344 6.11 6.27 -18.12
C ARG A 344 6.50 6.95 -19.43
N ASN A 345 7.74 7.40 -19.53
CA ASN A 345 8.26 8.07 -20.73
C ASN A 345 7.33 9.19 -21.23
N GLN A 346 6.78 9.98 -20.29
CA GLN A 346 5.84 11.08 -20.55
C GLN A 346 4.46 10.67 -21.10
N LYS A 347 4.15 9.37 -21.12
CA LYS A 347 2.83 8.85 -21.45
C LYS A 347 2.15 8.32 -20.18
N ILE A 348 0.88 8.61 -20.00
CA ILE A 348 0.09 8.03 -18.92
C ILE A 348 -0.25 6.59 -19.31
N GLU A 349 0.16 5.62 -18.52
CA GLU A 349 -0.16 4.19 -18.68
C GLU A 349 -1.35 3.78 -17.81
N ALA A 350 -1.51 4.43 -16.66
CA ALA A 350 -2.58 4.12 -15.72
C ALA A 350 -2.98 5.36 -14.91
N VAL A 351 -4.12 5.29 -14.23
CA VAL A 351 -4.56 6.28 -13.26
C VAL A 351 -4.89 5.56 -11.95
N LEU A 352 -4.31 6.04 -10.86
CA LEU A 352 -4.58 5.54 -9.52
C LEU A 352 -5.51 6.50 -8.79
N PHE A 353 -6.58 5.96 -8.24
CA PHE A 353 -7.62 6.69 -7.52
C PHE A 353 -7.72 6.15 -6.09
N LEU A 354 -7.53 7.01 -5.11
CA LEU A 354 -7.69 6.72 -3.68
C LEU A 354 -8.83 7.56 -3.12
N ALA A 355 -9.68 6.98 -2.28
CA ALA A 355 -10.68 7.75 -1.57
C ALA A 355 -10.80 7.31 -0.11
N SER A 356 -11.23 8.26 0.72
CA SER A 356 -11.47 8.04 2.15
C SER A 356 -12.84 8.58 2.57
N GLU A 357 -13.45 7.93 3.57
CA GLU A 357 -14.67 8.36 4.23
C GLU A 357 -14.48 9.60 5.11
N LYS A 358 -13.23 10.01 5.34
CA LYS A 358 -12.88 11.17 6.15
C LYS A 358 -12.68 12.39 5.27
N LYS A 359 -13.16 13.55 5.72
CA LYS A 359 -12.90 14.83 5.06
C LYS A 359 -11.45 15.26 5.26
N SER A 360 -10.89 15.94 4.25
CA SER A 360 -9.53 16.50 4.28
C SER A 360 -8.49 15.46 4.73
N PHE A 361 -8.64 14.23 4.24
CA PHE A 361 -7.79 13.12 4.64
C PHE A 361 -6.45 13.11 3.90
N PHE A 362 -6.48 13.47 2.61
CA PHE A 362 -5.28 13.53 1.78
C PHE A 362 -4.71 14.94 1.74
N ASP A 363 -3.37 15.02 1.73
CA ASP A 363 -2.61 16.26 1.66
C ASP A 363 -1.51 16.21 0.58
N GLY A 364 -0.88 17.36 0.31
CA GLY A 364 0.18 17.47 -0.69
C GLY A 364 1.47 16.70 -0.35
N TYR A 365 1.65 16.28 0.89
CA TYR A 365 2.77 15.45 1.30
C TYR A 365 2.55 13.99 0.90
N GLN A 366 1.36 13.46 1.18
CA GLN A 366 0.95 12.12 0.76
C GLN A 366 1.04 11.96 -0.76
N LEU A 367 0.71 13.02 -1.51
CA LEU A 367 0.87 13.04 -2.96
C LEU A 367 2.32 12.74 -3.39
N LYS A 368 3.34 13.35 -2.75
CA LYS A 368 4.75 13.12 -3.10
C LYS A 368 5.21 11.68 -2.85
N ILE A 369 4.72 11.06 -1.77
CA ILE A 369 5.01 9.65 -1.48
C ILE A 369 4.32 8.74 -2.50
N LEU A 370 3.08 9.06 -2.86
CA LEU A 370 2.33 8.30 -3.83
C LEU A 370 2.98 8.35 -5.22
N ASP A 371 3.49 9.50 -5.63
CA ASP A 371 4.24 9.66 -6.88
C ASP A 371 5.50 8.77 -6.92
N LEU A 372 6.23 8.69 -5.81
CA LEU A 372 7.36 7.77 -5.65
C LEU A 372 6.94 6.30 -5.77
N LEU A 373 5.84 5.92 -5.11
CA LEU A 373 5.31 4.54 -5.20
C LEU A 373 4.82 4.19 -6.61
N CYS A 374 4.17 5.12 -7.31
CA CYS A 374 3.79 4.97 -8.72
C CYS A 374 5.02 4.74 -9.61
N SER A 375 6.13 5.42 -9.32
CA SER A 375 7.40 5.20 -10.05
C SER A 375 7.97 3.79 -9.80
N TYR A 376 7.97 3.31 -8.56
CA TYR A 376 8.38 1.94 -8.25
C TYR A 376 7.46 0.89 -8.90
N PHE A 377 6.16 1.13 -8.86
CA PHE A 377 5.17 0.28 -9.51
C PHE A 377 5.45 0.11 -11.00
N THR A 378 5.63 1.23 -11.72
CA THR A 378 5.90 1.21 -13.16
C THR A 378 7.15 0.37 -13.50
N VAL A 379 8.25 0.56 -12.76
CA VAL A 379 9.48 -0.20 -12.94
C VAL A 379 9.28 -1.69 -12.64
N SER A 380 8.51 -2.02 -11.59
CA SER A 380 8.26 -3.42 -11.20
C SER A 380 7.38 -4.16 -12.20
N VAL A 381 6.34 -3.51 -12.73
CA VAL A 381 5.49 -4.07 -13.81
C VAL A 381 6.32 -4.34 -15.06
N GLU A 382 7.15 -3.38 -15.48
CA GLU A 382 8.01 -3.55 -16.64
C GLU A 382 8.98 -4.72 -16.46
N LYS A 383 9.63 -4.81 -15.30
CA LYS A 383 10.52 -5.92 -14.96
C LYS A 383 9.78 -7.26 -15.03
N ALA A 384 8.57 -7.35 -14.45
CA ALA A 384 7.78 -8.58 -14.49
C ALA A 384 7.42 -8.98 -15.93
N ARG A 385 7.00 -8.03 -16.78
CA ARG A 385 6.75 -8.26 -18.22
C ARG A 385 7.99 -8.79 -18.93
N TYR A 386 9.15 -8.14 -18.77
CA TYR A 386 10.39 -8.60 -19.38
C TYR A 386 10.82 -10.00 -18.91
N MET A 387 10.66 -10.29 -17.61
CA MET A 387 10.96 -11.61 -17.08
C MET A 387 10.03 -12.67 -17.69
N GLN A 388 8.75 -12.39 -17.81
CA GLN A 388 7.77 -13.29 -18.39
C GLN A 388 8.03 -13.52 -19.90
N GLU A 389 8.37 -12.47 -20.64
CA GLU A 389 8.80 -12.59 -22.04
C GLU A 389 10.09 -13.42 -22.18
N ALA A 390 11.07 -13.19 -21.29
CA ALA A 390 12.34 -13.93 -21.31
C ALA A 390 12.11 -15.42 -21.01
N VAL A 391 11.25 -15.76 -20.05
CA VAL A 391 10.85 -17.14 -19.76
C VAL A 391 10.17 -17.75 -20.98
N THR A 392 9.19 -17.08 -21.59
CA THR A 392 8.47 -17.57 -22.77
C THR A 392 9.42 -17.79 -23.96
N LYS A 393 10.35 -16.87 -24.19
CA LYS A 393 11.37 -17.03 -25.24
C LYS A 393 12.34 -18.19 -24.96
N ASN A 394 12.63 -18.44 -23.68
CA ASN A 394 13.50 -19.54 -23.27
C ASN A 394 12.82 -20.91 -23.34
N GLU A 395 11.49 -20.98 -23.32
CA GLU A 395 10.71 -22.21 -23.37
C GLU A 395 10.40 -22.67 -24.81
N ARG A 396 10.52 -21.78 -25.79
CA ARG A 396 10.14 -22.06 -27.18
C ARG A 396 11.32 -22.09 -28.13
N CYS A 397 11.21 -22.92 -29.19
CA CYS A 397 12.15 -22.96 -30.30
C CYS A 397 11.90 -21.76 -31.21
N ALA A 398 12.94 -20.92 -31.44
CA ALA A 398 12.82 -19.71 -32.25
C ALA A 398 12.36 -19.97 -33.70
N LEU A 399 12.67 -21.15 -34.29
CA LEU A 399 12.27 -21.47 -35.64
C LEU A 399 10.82 -22.00 -35.75
N THR A 400 10.43 -22.88 -34.84
CA THR A 400 9.16 -23.61 -34.96
C THR A 400 8.09 -23.08 -34.03
N GLU A 401 8.43 -22.21 -33.07
CA GLU A 401 7.56 -21.67 -32.01
C GLU A 401 6.91 -22.71 -31.08
N LEU A 402 7.19 -24.01 -31.32
CA LEU A 402 6.83 -25.07 -30.38
C LEU A 402 7.74 -25.03 -29.16
N TYR A 403 7.34 -25.72 -28.12
CA TYR A 403 8.20 -25.86 -26.94
C TYR A 403 9.56 -26.49 -27.30
N ASN A 404 10.61 -26.03 -26.63
CA ASN A 404 11.95 -26.57 -26.83
C ASN A 404 12.23 -27.79 -25.91
N TYR A 405 13.41 -28.39 -26.10
CA TYR A 405 13.89 -29.54 -25.34
C TYR A 405 13.83 -29.30 -23.81
N GLY A 406 14.32 -28.15 -23.33
CA GLY A 406 14.37 -27.85 -21.91
C GLY A 406 12.97 -27.85 -21.26
N TYR A 407 12.00 -27.21 -21.90
CA TYR A 407 10.62 -27.22 -21.44
C TYR A 407 9.99 -28.63 -21.47
N LEU A 408 10.25 -29.39 -22.55
CA LEU A 408 9.75 -30.78 -22.66
C LEU A 408 10.27 -31.66 -21.52
N GLU A 409 11.53 -31.54 -21.13
CA GLU A 409 12.15 -32.32 -20.04
C GLU A 409 11.50 -31.98 -18.68
N GLU A 410 11.34 -30.70 -18.37
CA GLU A 410 10.67 -30.24 -17.16
C GLU A 410 9.20 -30.69 -17.12
N ARG A 411 8.49 -30.53 -18.24
CA ARG A 411 7.09 -30.91 -18.36
C ARG A 411 6.90 -32.41 -18.21
N LEU A 412 7.76 -33.22 -18.83
CA LEU A 412 7.73 -34.68 -18.70
C LEU A 412 7.91 -35.11 -17.23
N THR A 413 8.84 -34.49 -16.53
CA THR A 413 9.07 -34.72 -15.10
C THR A 413 7.84 -34.38 -14.27
N TYR A 414 7.23 -33.24 -14.50
CA TYR A 414 6.00 -32.81 -13.83
C TYR A 414 4.83 -33.79 -14.08
N GLU A 415 4.61 -34.20 -15.35
CA GLU A 415 3.51 -35.13 -15.67
C GLU A 415 3.76 -36.52 -15.09
N MET A 416 5.01 -36.97 -14.99
CA MET A 416 5.38 -38.23 -14.34
C MET A 416 5.08 -38.19 -12.82
N ASP A 417 5.33 -37.06 -12.16
CA ASP A 417 4.98 -36.87 -10.74
C ASP A 417 3.45 -36.89 -10.55
N ARG A 418 2.68 -36.29 -11.46
CA ARG A 418 1.22 -36.35 -11.47
C ARG A 418 0.72 -37.82 -11.59
N LEU A 419 1.39 -38.61 -12.43
CA LEU A 419 1.08 -40.04 -12.57
C LEU A 419 1.39 -40.82 -11.27
N LYS A 420 2.57 -40.61 -10.67
CA LYS A 420 2.94 -41.20 -9.38
C LYS A 420 1.95 -40.84 -8.26
N ASN A 421 1.47 -39.62 -8.25
CA ASN A 421 0.46 -39.12 -7.30
C ASN A 421 -0.99 -39.49 -7.68
N LYS A 422 -1.17 -40.34 -8.74
CA LYS A 422 -2.49 -40.80 -9.22
C LYS A 422 -3.44 -39.68 -9.68
N ALA A 423 -2.91 -38.51 -10.01
CA ALA A 423 -3.69 -37.41 -10.59
C ALA A 423 -4.05 -37.68 -12.06
N ILE A 424 -3.26 -38.52 -12.74
CA ILE A 424 -3.54 -39.06 -14.08
C ILE A 424 -3.33 -40.56 -14.05
N LYS A 425 -3.93 -41.32 -14.99
CA LYS A 425 -3.86 -42.80 -15.03
C LYS A 425 -2.72 -43.29 -15.91
N SER A 426 -2.32 -42.53 -16.89
CA SER A 426 -1.32 -42.87 -17.89
C SER A 426 -0.59 -41.62 -18.38
N LEU A 427 0.59 -41.82 -18.94
CA LEU A 427 1.35 -40.79 -19.64
C LEU A 427 2.01 -41.43 -20.84
N SER A 428 1.66 -41.02 -22.05
CA SER A 428 2.27 -41.48 -23.28
C SER A 428 3.19 -40.43 -23.89
N VAL A 429 4.31 -40.90 -24.43
CA VAL A 429 5.27 -40.09 -25.20
C VAL A 429 5.27 -40.60 -26.63
N VAL A 430 5.10 -39.66 -27.58
CA VAL A 430 5.18 -39.92 -29.00
C VAL A 430 6.33 -39.10 -29.58
N MET A 431 7.36 -39.75 -30.06
CA MET A 431 8.53 -39.15 -30.66
C MET A 431 8.49 -39.30 -32.20
N LEU A 432 8.71 -38.22 -32.90
CA LEU A 432 8.65 -38.12 -34.35
C LEU A 432 9.97 -37.63 -34.91
N ASP A 433 10.31 -38.10 -36.10
CA ASP A 433 11.47 -37.65 -36.89
C ASP A 433 11.06 -37.56 -38.36
N ILE A 434 11.45 -36.46 -39.03
CA ILE A 434 11.15 -36.28 -40.45
C ILE A 434 12.09 -37.15 -41.29
N ASP A 435 11.52 -38.10 -42.05
CA ASP A 435 12.27 -39.03 -42.85
C ASP A 435 13.04 -38.29 -43.96
N HIS A 436 14.31 -38.62 -44.09
CA HIS A 436 15.18 -38.07 -45.15
C HIS A 436 15.32 -36.54 -45.14
N PHE A 437 15.16 -35.87 -44.02
CA PHE A 437 15.22 -34.41 -43.94
C PHE A 437 16.53 -33.81 -44.46
N LYS A 438 17.63 -34.52 -44.27
CA LYS A 438 18.93 -34.12 -44.88
C LYS A 438 18.84 -34.03 -46.40
N LEU A 439 18.18 -34.98 -47.08
CA LEU A 439 17.99 -34.94 -48.54
C LEU A 439 17.18 -33.71 -48.98
N VAL A 440 16.17 -33.32 -48.18
CA VAL A 440 15.40 -32.09 -48.41
C VAL A 440 16.32 -30.85 -48.38
N ASN A 441 17.17 -30.74 -47.35
CA ASN A 441 18.14 -29.65 -47.24
C ASN A 441 19.14 -29.64 -48.40
N ASP A 442 19.67 -30.81 -48.75
CA ASP A 442 20.66 -30.96 -49.83
C ASP A 442 20.04 -30.64 -51.22
N THR A 443 18.74 -30.87 -51.41
CA THR A 443 18.04 -30.67 -52.67
C THR A 443 17.51 -29.25 -52.84
N TYR A 444 16.91 -28.66 -51.77
CA TYR A 444 16.15 -27.42 -51.85
C TYR A 444 16.79 -26.24 -51.11
N GLY A 445 17.80 -26.51 -50.28
CA GLY A 445 18.49 -25.53 -49.45
C GLY A 445 18.01 -25.52 -47.99
N HIS A 446 18.87 -25.01 -47.12
CA HIS A 446 18.61 -24.96 -45.69
C HIS A 446 17.42 -24.08 -45.32
N GLN A 447 17.18 -22.96 -46.04
CA GLN A 447 16.03 -22.11 -45.81
C GLN A 447 14.72 -22.84 -46.14
N SER A 448 14.68 -23.59 -47.24
CA SER A 448 13.54 -24.44 -47.59
C SER A 448 13.29 -25.54 -46.54
N GLY A 449 14.35 -26.10 -45.98
CA GLY A 449 14.23 -27.02 -44.85
C GLY A 449 13.67 -26.37 -43.61
N ASN A 450 14.05 -25.12 -43.32
CA ASN A 450 13.47 -24.33 -42.21
C ASN A 450 11.96 -24.07 -42.43
N ASP A 451 11.57 -23.76 -43.67
CA ASP A 451 10.15 -23.55 -44.01
C ASP A 451 9.34 -24.84 -43.81
N ILE A 452 9.91 -26.00 -44.19
CA ILE A 452 9.28 -27.31 -43.91
C ILE A 452 9.17 -27.56 -42.41
N LEU A 453 10.21 -27.32 -41.62
CA LEU A 453 10.17 -27.49 -40.16
C LEU A 453 9.10 -26.61 -39.52
N TYR A 454 8.95 -25.36 -39.98
CA TYR A 454 7.91 -24.46 -39.50
C TYR A 454 6.49 -24.97 -39.83
N MET A 455 6.25 -25.33 -41.13
CA MET A 455 4.95 -25.85 -41.57
C MET A 455 4.60 -27.18 -40.88
N PHE A 456 5.59 -28.06 -40.72
CA PHE A 456 5.45 -29.31 -39.99
C PHE A 456 5.04 -29.08 -38.52
N ALA A 457 5.72 -28.13 -37.87
CA ALA A 457 5.38 -27.74 -36.49
C ALA A 457 3.95 -27.22 -36.34
N ARG A 458 3.48 -26.37 -37.28
CA ARG A 458 2.08 -25.89 -37.29
C ARG A 458 1.09 -27.05 -37.44
N LYS A 459 1.43 -28.05 -38.26
CA LYS A 459 0.61 -29.24 -38.42
C LYS A 459 0.56 -30.08 -37.14
N LEU A 460 1.71 -30.26 -36.50
CA LEU A 460 1.76 -30.95 -35.20
C LEU A 460 0.94 -30.21 -34.12
N GLU A 461 1.04 -28.88 -34.09
CA GLU A 461 0.29 -28.07 -33.13
C GLU A 461 -1.24 -28.18 -33.36
N ALA A 462 -1.67 -28.18 -34.61
CA ALA A 462 -3.07 -28.33 -34.98
C ALA A 462 -3.66 -29.71 -34.61
N ALA A 463 -2.85 -30.75 -34.60
CA ALA A 463 -3.23 -32.10 -34.22
C ALA A 463 -3.16 -32.36 -32.70
N LEU A 464 -2.72 -31.40 -31.88
CA LEU A 464 -2.46 -31.58 -30.46
C LEU A 464 -3.76 -31.90 -29.69
N PRO A 465 -3.83 -33.05 -29.00
CA PRO A 465 -4.97 -33.38 -28.14
C PRO A 465 -5.08 -32.45 -26.93
N LYS A 466 -6.28 -32.26 -26.44
CA LYS A 466 -6.55 -31.42 -25.25
C LYS A 466 -5.74 -31.89 -24.03
N GLY A 467 -4.97 -31.00 -23.47
CA GLY A 467 -4.10 -31.27 -22.30
C GLY A 467 -2.74 -31.87 -22.66
N GLY A 468 -2.48 -32.16 -23.94
CA GLY A 468 -1.16 -32.56 -24.44
C GLY A 468 -0.19 -31.40 -24.55
N THR A 469 1.08 -31.73 -24.74
CA THR A 469 2.17 -30.78 -25.00
C THR A 469 2.95 -31.27 -26.22
N VAL A 470 3.31 -30.38 -27.15
CA VAL A 470 4.17 -30.69 -28.29
C VAL A 470 5.37 -29.76 -28.35
N GLY A 471 6.54 -30.30 -28.65
CA GLY A 471 7.74 -29.50 -28.72
C GLY A 471 8.75 -30.09 -29.72
N ARG A 472 9.75 -29.26 -30.07
CA ARG A 472 10.89 -29.65 -30.88
C ARG A 472 12.00 -30.17 -29.98
N TYR A 473 12.32 -31.46 -30.11
CA TYR A 473 13.33 -32.14 -29.30
C TYR A 473 14.77 -31.94 -29.84
N GLY A 474 14.94 -32.01 -31.13
CA GLY A 474 16.23 -31.88 -31.81
C GLY A 474 16.12 -31.23 -33.18
N GLY A 475 17.08 -31.46 -34.07
CA GLY A 475 17.15 -30.86 -35.40
C GLY A 475 15.86 -31.04 -36.21
N GLU A 476 15.46 -32.30 -36.42
CA GLU A 476 14.29 -32.72 -37.20
C GLU A 476 13.33 -33.56 -36.35
N GLU A 477 13.55 -33.59 -34.99
CA GLU A 477 12.85 -34.43 -34.05
C GLU A 477 11.83 -33.62 -33.23
N PHE A 478 10.65 -34.18 -33.02
CA PHE A 478 9.53 -33.59 -32.29
C PHE A 478 8.96 -34.59 -31.28
N VAL A 479 8.42 -34.08 -30.20
CA VAL A 479 7.86 -34.91 -29.11
C VAL A 479 6.50 -34.40 -28.67
N TYR A 480 5.55 -35.32 -28.55
CA TYR A 480 4.31 -35.09 -27.79
C TYR A 480 4.40 -35.76 -26.43
N LEU A 481 3.91 -35.03 -25.43
CA LEU A 481 3.61 -35.54 -24.10
C LEU A 481 2.09 -35.57 -23.93
N LEU A 482 1.53 -36.75 -23.72
CA LEU A 482 0.09 -37.00 -23.74
C LEU A 482 -0.40 -37.53 -22.38
N PRO A 483 -0.62 -36.66 -21.38
CA PRO A 483 -1.10 -37.07 -20.07
C PRO A 483 -2.54 -37.62 -20.14
N GLY A 484 -2.80 -38.74 -19.51
CA GLY A 484 -4.09 -39.41 -19.47
C GLY A 484 -4.39 -40.33 -20.66
N MET A 485 -3.55 -40.32 -21.73
CA MET A 485 -3.70 -41.16 -22.91
C MET A 485 -3.02 -42.52 -22.69
N GLU A 486 -3.72 -43.60 -22.92
CA GLU A 486 -3.17 -44.97 -22.83
C GLU A 486 -2.33 -45.31 -24.05
N LYS A 487 -1.50 -46.35 -23.95
CA LYS A 487 -0.56 -46.76 -25.02
C LYS A 487 -1.25 -47.04 -26.35
N THR A 488 -2.35 -47.76 -26.34
CA THR A 488 -3.15 -48.10 -27.52
C THR A 488 -3.72 -46.88 -28.20
N GLU A 489 -4.24 -45.92 -27.45
CA GLU A 489 -4.77 -44.64 -27.92
C GLU A 489 -3.63 -43.79 -28.51
N ALA A 490 -2.46 -43.76 -27.86
CA ALA A 490 -1.29 -43.04 -28.36
C ALA A 490 -0.72 -43.61 -29.66
N VAL A 491 -0.77 -44.93 -29.85
CA VAL A 491 -0.40 -45.61 -31.12
C VAL A 491 -1.38 -45.25 -32.22
N GLU A 492 -2.69 -45.28 -31.95
CA GLU A 492 -3.74 -44.88 -32.89
C GLU A 492 -3.58 -43.40 -33.28
N PHE A 493 -3.38 -42.50 -32.29
CA PHE A 493 -3.10 -41.10 -32.52
C PHE A 493 -1.86 -40.91 -33.44
N ALA A 494 -0.77 -41.64 -33.12
CA ALA A 494 0.49 -41.59 -33.90
C ALA A 494 0.29 -42.05 -35.34
N GLU A 495 -0.51 -43.13 -35.61
CA GLU A 495 -0.78 -43.64 -36.92
C GLU A 495 -1.67 -42.67 -37.75
N ASN A 496 -2.69 -42.06 -37.13
CA ASN A 496 -3.48 -41.04 -37.76
C ASN A 496 -2.60 -39.81 -38.18
N LEU A 497 -1.75 -39.37 -37.26
CA LEU A 497 -0.81 -38.29 -37.50
C LEU A 497 0.18 -38.58 -38.63
N ARG A 498 0.77 -39.82 -38.64
CA ARG A 498 1.64 -40.29 -39.69
C ARG A 498 0.96 -40.25 -41.08
N ALA A 499 -0.28 -40.79 -41.13
CA ALA A 499 -1.06 -40.81 -42.38
C ALA A 499 -1.37 -39.36 -42.85
N GLU A 500 -1.74 -38.48 -41.96
CA GLU A 500 -2.00 -37.09 -42.28
C GLU A 500 -0.76 -36.34 -42.76
N ILE A 501 0.43 -36.58 -42.15
CA ILE A 501 1.69 -36.00 -42.58
C ILE A 501 2.05 -36.51 -44.00
N SER A 502 1.98 -37.82 -44.21
CA SER A 502 2.37 -38.44 -45.47
C SER A 502 1.48 -38.04 -46.67
N SER A 503 0.25 -37.63 -46.44
CA SER A 503 -0.69 -37.14 -47.43
C SER A 503 -0.68 -35.64 -47.66
N HIS A 504 0.11 -34.89 -46.83
CA HIS A 504 0.14 -33.44 -46.89
C HIS A 504 1.15 -32.90 -47.92
N ASP A 505 0.70 -31.91 -48.70
CA ASP A 505 1.52 -31.20 -49.66
C ASP A 505 2.18 -29.97 -49.01
N PHE A 506 3.50 -30.01 -48.80
CA PHE A 506 4.26 -28.89 -48.29
C PHE A 506 4.73 -28.00 -49.44
N THR A 507 4.30 -26.76 -49.47
CA THR A 507 4.68 -25.82 -50.53
C THR A 507 5.87 -24.98 -50.09
N ILE A 508 7.00 -25.09 -50.82
CA ILE A 508 8.22 -24.34 -50.53
C ILE A 508 8.67 -23.56 -51.75
N ILE A 509 9.48 -22.53 -51.55
CA ILE A 509 10.21 -21.82 -52.60
C ILE A 509 11.68 -22.23 -52.45
N PRO A 510 12.24 -23.03 -53.41
CA PRO A 510 13.60 -23.54 -53.31
C PRO A 510 14.64 -22.41 -53.18
N ASP A 511 15.57 -22.57 -52.27
CA ASP A 511 16.63 -21.59 -51.97
C ASP A 511 17.85 -21.76 -52.89
N LEU A 512 18.19 -23.01 -53.27
CA LEU A 512 19.36 -23.36 -54.07
C LEU A 512 19.12 -23.29 -55.59
N VAL A 513 17.90 -23.04 -56.06
CA VAL A 513 17.57 -23.06 -57.50
C VAL A 513 17.34 -21.63 -58.00
N GLU A 514 17.87 -21.27 -59.18
CA GLU A 514 17.70 -19.93 -59.76
C GLU A 514 16.22 -19.58 -60.02
N ASP A 515 15.41 -20.59 -60.39
CA ASP A 515 13.99 -20.44 -60.65
C ASP A 515 13.19 -20.53 -59.34
N LYS A 516 12.86 -19.40 -58.71
CA LYS A 516 12.12 -19.29 -57.45
C LYS A 516 10.59 -19.48 -57.62
N TYR A 517 10.17 -20.61 -58.18
CA TYR A 517 8.75 -20.97 -58.22
C TYR A 517 8.37 -21.90 -57.08
N PRO A 518 7.14 -21.77 -56.53
CA PRO A 518 6.65 -22.69 -55.51
C PRO A 518 6.70 -24.14 -55.98
N ARG A 519 7.21 -25.03 -55.15
CA ARG A 519 7.24 -26.48 -55.37
C ARG A 519 6.54 -27.21 -54.25
N ILE A 520 5.83 -28.26 -54.61
CA ILE A 520 5.18 -29.17 -53.65
C ILE A 520 6.20 -30.25 -53.28
N VAL A 521 6.44 -30.44 -52.00
CA VAL A 521 7.29 -31.48 -51.44
C VAL A 521 6.46 -32.33 -50.48
N GLN A 522 6.50 -33.63 -50.68
CA GLN A 522 5.91 -34.59 -49.75
C GLN A 522 7.00 -35.15 -48.86
N ILE A 523 6.74 -35.17 -47.56
CA ILE A 523 7.60 -35.73 -46.54
C ILE A 523 6.86 -36.79 -45.75
N THR A 524 7.60 -37.75 -45.22
CA THR A 524 7.06 -38.75 -44.29
C THR A 524 7.72 -38.59 -42.92
N SER A 525 7.14 -39.21 -41.93
CA SER A 525 7.72 -39.24 -40.60
C SER A 525 7.68 -40.64 -40.01
N SER A 526 8.79 -41.02 -39.38
CA SER A 526 8.88 -42.20 -38.53
C SER A 526 8.49 -41.82 -37.12
N ILE A 527 7.77 -42.66 -36.41
CA ILE A 527 7.20 -42.33 -35.09
C ILE A 527 7.45 -43.50 -34.10
N GLY A 528 7.88 -43.16 -32.90
CA GLY A 528 8.05 -44.08 -31.79
C GLY A 528 7.13 -43.75 -30.61
N VAL A 529 6.50 -44.74 -29.99
CA VAL A 529 5.57 -44.58 -28.90
C VAL A 529 6.01 -45.35 -27.67
N SER A 530 5.94 -44.71 -26.51
CA SER A 530 6.19 -45.36 -25.22
C SER A 530 5.20 -44.82 -24.18
N SER A 531 4.80 -45.61 -23.19
CA SER A 531 3.77 -45.26 -22.22
C SER A 531 4.12 -45.71 -20.81
N SER A 532 3.85 -44.86 -19.84
CA SER A 532 3.93 -45.15 -18.41
C SER A 532 2.51 -45.38 -17.84
N PRO A 533 2.31 -46.37 -16.92
CA PRO A 533 3.31 -47.17 -16.23
C PRO A 533 3.73 -48.47 -16.96
N ILE A 534 3.20 -48.77 -18.16
CA ILE A 534 3.39 -50.06 -18.86
C ILE A 534 4.86 -50.32 -19.17
N ASP A 535 5.56 -49.33 -19.76
CA ASP A 535 6.92 -49.47 -20.24
C ASP A 535 7.97 -49.11 -19.18
N THR A 536 7.69 -48.11 -18.36
CA THR A 536 8.58 -47.60 -17.30
C THR A 536 7.83 -46.68 -16.35
N ASP A 537 8.40 -46.43 -15.17
CA ASP A 537 7.96 -45.44 -14.18
C ASP A 537 8.93 -44.22 -14.02
N GLU A 538 9.95 -44.14 -14.89
CA GLU A 538 10.94 -43.10 -14.91
C GLU A 538 10.79 -42.16 -16.13
N ALA A 539 10.77 -40.85 -15.91
CA ALA A 539 10.55 -39.82 -16.94
C ALA A 539 11.52 -39.93 -18.13
N MET A 540 12.82 -39.89 -17.87
CA MET A 540 13.82 -39.90 -18.95
C MET A 540 13.93 -41.28 -19.61
N THR A 541 13.58 -42.34 -18.91
CA THR A 541 13.52 -43.70 -19.48
C THR A 541 12.33 -43.84 -20.42
N LEU A 542 11.18 -43.17 -20.10
CA LEU A 542 10.01 -43.14 -20.98
C LEU A 542 10.36 -42.49 -22.34
N LEU A 543 11.06 -41.34 -22.30
CA LEU A 543 11.49 -40.66 -23.51
C LEU A 543 12.50 -41.48 -24.34
N ARG A 544 13.49 -42.10 -23.68
CA ARG A 544 14.47 -43.02 -24.34
C ARG A 544 13.80 -44.27 -24.95
N ASN A 545 12.76 -44.78 -24.34
CA ASN A 545 12.01 -45.90 -24.89
C ASN A 545 11.23 -45.52 -26.14
N ALA A 546 10.66 -44.31 -26.20
CA ALA A 546 10.03 -43.77 -27.41
C ALA A 546 11.06 -43.56 -28.53
N ASP A 547 12.25 -43.02 -28.24
CA ASP A 547 13.37 -42.89 -29.20
C ASP A 547 13.84 -44.26 -29.73
N ARG A 548 13.97 -45.25 -28.83
CA ARG A 548 14.37 -46.58 -29.22
C ARG A 548 13.35 -47.27 -30.15
N ALA A 549 12.06 -47.07 -29.86
CA ALA A 549 10.98 -47.55 -30.72
C ALA A 549 11.05 -46.86 -32.11
N LEU A 550 11.23 -45.55 -32.14
CA LEU A 550 11.40 -44.77 -33.35
C LEU A 550 12.57 -45.29 -34.19
N TYR A 551 13.73 -45.49 -33.57
CA TYR A 551 14.92 -45.87 -34.30
C TYR A 551 14.86 -47.32 -34.82
N LEU A 552 14.59 -48.29 -33.93
CA LEU A 552 14.60 -49.75 -34.24
C LEU A 552 13.35 -50.19 -35.00
N GLY A 553 12.17 -49.75 -34.53
CA GLY A 553 10.91 -50.26 -35.06
C GLY A 553 10.36 -49.51 -36.26
N ALA A 554 10.73 -48.20 -36.41
CA ALA A 554 10.23 -47.41 -37.53
C ALA A 554 11.34 -47.11 -38.57
N LYS A 555 12.47 -46.48 -38.18
CA LYS A 555 13.48 -46.05 -39.12
C LYS A 555 14.23 -47.21 -39.80
N GLN A 556 14.58 -48.27 -39.03
CA GLN A 556 15.27 -49.44 -39.59
C GLN A 556 14.32 -50.36 -40.39
N GLU A 557 13.05 -50.36 -40.10
CA GLU A 557 12.03 -51.19 -40.74
C GLU A 557 11.40 -50.54 -42.00
N GLY A 558 12.07 -49.51 -42.59
CA GLY A 558 11.71 -48.93 -43.88
C GLY A 558 11.09 -47.55 -43.82
N ARG A 559 11.06 -46.89 -42.66
CA ARG A 559 10.53 -45.54 -42.43
C ARG A 559 9.02 -45.40 -42.67
N ASN A 560 8.48 -44.19 -42.50
CA ASN A 560 7.04 -43.88 -42.62
C ASN A 560 6.17 -44.89 -41.89
N LYS A 561 6.51 -45.13 -40.62
CA LYS A 561 5.87 -46.15 -39.75
C LYS A 561 5.73 -45.66 -38.32
N VAL A 562 4.78 -46.19 -37.62
CA VAL A 562 4.65 -46.11 -36.17
C VAL A 562 5.17 -47.39 -35.55
N ALA A 563 5.98 -47.25 -34.51
CA ALA A 563 6.46 -48.37 -33.72
C ALA A 563 6.22 -48.08 -32.24
N GLU A 564 5.70 -49.07 -31.53
CA GLU A 564 5.58 -49.02 -30.06
C GLU A 564 6.80 -49.66 -29.40
N TYR A 565 7.19 -49.14 -28.24
CA TYR A 565 8.23 -49.77 -27.45
C TYR A 565 7.73 -51.13 -26.89
N VAL A 566 8.54 -52.16 -27.13
CA VAL A 566 8.33 -53.52 -26.56
C VAL A 566 9.57 -53.82 -25.72
N LYS A 567 9.34 -54.26 -24.48
CA LYS A 567 10.42 -54.63 -23.52
C LYS A 567 11.27 -55.77 -24.02
#